data_0efa3167e690da26298a67fc19f5990f
#
_entry.id   0efa3167e690da26298a67fc19f5990f
#
_cell.length_a   1.000
_cell.length_b   1.000
_cell.length_c   1.000
_cell.angle_alpha   90.00
_cell.angle_beta   90.00
_cell.angle_gamma   90.00
#
_symmetry.space_group_name_H-M   'P 1'
#
loop_
_entity.id
_entity.type
_entity.pdbx_description
1 polymer ?
#
loop_
_entity_poly.entity_id
_entity_poly.type
_entity_poly.pdbx_seq_one_letter_code
_entity_poly.pdbx_strand_id
1 'polypeptide(L)'
;MKMTTLYRPVNQVELDLIKQSGMKKFPPRLPQQPIFYPVTNLEYASQITNQWNKPAYGNGYVVEFQINQDYISKYPVQNVGGKIHNEYWIPAEDLETFNQHIIGEIKVVE
;
A
#
# COMPACT_ATOMS: atom_id res chain seq x y z
N MET A 1 3.61 -1.63 -21.75
CA MET A 1 2.92 -1.05 -20.58
C MET A 1 3.95 -0.68 -19.52
N LYS A 2 3.86 0.52 -18.98
CA LYS A 2 4.74 0.96 -17.90
C LYS A 2 4.11 0.65 -16.55
N MET A 3 4.94 0.24 -15.61
CA MET A 3 4.53 -0.12 -14.25
C MET A 3 5.28 0.73 -13.24
N THR A 4 4.59 1.06 -12.17
CA THR A 4 5.18 1.75 -11.01
C THR A 4 5.19 0.78 -9.84
N THR A 5 6.33 0.64 -9.17
CA THR A 5 6.46 -0.19 -7.97
C THR A 5 6.09 0.62 -6.76
N LEU A 6 5.17 0.10 -5.95
CA LEU A 6 4.74 0.71 -4.71
C LEU A 6 4.83 -0.30 -3.57
N TYR A 7 4.82 0.21 -2.36
CA TYR A 7 4.94 -0.58 -1.13
C TYR A 7 3.84 -0.18 -0.16
N ARG A 8 3.46 -1.10 0.72
CA ARG A 8 2.51 -0.80 1.78
C ARG A 8 2.87 -1.57 3.04
N PRO A 9 3.02 -0.87 4.17
CA PRO A 9 3.12 -1.56 5.46
C PRO A 9 1.73 -2.06 5.86
N VAL A 10 1.65 -3.34 6.27
CA VAL A 10 0.39 -3.96 6.62
C VAL A 10 0.51 -4.70 7.96
N ASN A 11 -0.60 -4.82 8.68
CA ASN A 11 -0.69 -5.69 9.85
C ASN A 11 -1.13 -7.09 9.43
N GLN A 12 -1.20 -8.01 10.38
CA GLN A 12 -1.57 -9.40 10.10
C GLN A 12 -2.99 -9.51 9.52
N VAL A 13 -3.92 -8.73 10.02
CA VAL A 13 -5.32 -8.78 9.54
C VAL A 13 -5.40 -8.37 8.07
N GLU A 14 -4.75 -7.26 7.70
CA GLU A 14 -4.74 -6.83 6.30
C GLU A 14 -4.03 -7.84 5.41
N LEU A 15 -2.89 -8.38 5.87
CA LEU A 15 -2.16 -9.40 5.11
C LEU A 15 -3.01 -10.63 4.86
N ASP A 16 -3.75 -11.11 5.87
CA ASP A 16 -4.62 -12.27 5.72
C ASP A 16 -5.71 -12.03 4.68
N LEU A 17 -6.29 -10.83 4.67
CA LEU A 17 -7.31 -10.46 3.67
C LEU A 17 -6.70 -10.37 2.26
N ILE A 18 -5.48 -9.89 2.13
CA ILE A 18 -4.76 -9.89 0.85
C ILE A 18 -4.56 -11.34 0.38
N LYS A 19 -4.14 -12.23 1.26
CA LYS A 19 -3.95 -13.65 0.94
C LYS A 19 -5.26 -14.31 0.48
N GLN A 20 -6.38 -13.98 1.13
CA GLN A 20 -7.69 -14.49 0.76
C GLN A 20 -8.11 -14.06 -0.64
N SER A 21 -7.60 -12.94 -1.13
CA SER A 21 -7.86 -12.47 -2.50
C SER A 21 -6.97 -13.16 -3.54
N GLY A 22 -6.08 -14.06 -3.14
CA GLY A 22 -5.07 -14.65 -4.01
C GLY A 22 -3.87 -13.74 -4.26
N MET A 23 -3.56 -12.86 -3.33
CA MET A 23 -2.49 -11.86 -3.43
C MET A 23 -2.73 -10.84 -4.57
N LYS A 24 -3.97 -10.51 -4.83
CA LYS A 24 -4.33 -9.64 -5.97
C LYS A 24 -4.99 -8.33 -5.60
N LYS A 25 -5.53 -8.23 -4.39
CA LYS A 25 -6.35 -7.07 -3.98
C LYS A 25 -6.04 -6.65 -2.56
N PHE A 26 -6.11 -5.34 -2.32
CA PHE A 26 -6.18 -4.81 -0.96
C PHE A 26 -7.64 -4.82 -0.51
N PRO A 27 -7.90 -5.11 0.79
CA PRO A 27 -9.27 -5.17 1.30
C PRO A 27 -9.90 -3.78 1.34
N PRO A 28 -11.25 -3.70 1.33
CA PRO A 28 -11.93 -2.42 1.48
C PRO A 28 -11.53 -1.73 2.77
N ARG A 29 -11.53 -0.39 2.76
CA ARG A 29 -11.22 0.41 3.95
C ARG A 29 -12.41 0.39 4.91
N LEU A 30 -12.11 0.51 6.20
CA LEU A 30 -13.12 0.68 7.23
C LEU A 30 -13.73 2.09 7.12
N PRO A 31 -14.96 2.31 7.63
CA PRO A 31 -15.60 3.64 7.52
C PRO A 31 -14.78 4.78 8.13
N GLN A 32 -13.98 4.51 9.16
CA GLN A 32 -13.12 5.51 9.78
C GLN A 32 -11.77 5.69 9.07
N GLN A 33 -11.54 5.01 7.95
CA GLN A 33 -10.30 5.05 7.20
C GLN A 33 -10.58 5.56 5.77
N PRO A 34 -10.76 6.88 5.58
CA PRO A 34 -11.20 7.40 4.29
C PRO A 34 -10.15 7.38 3.20
N ILE A 35 -8.87 7.16 3.55
CA ILE A 35 -7.75 7.20 2.61
C ILE A 35 -6.92 5.93 2.70
N PHE A 36 -6.48 5.43 1.54
CA PHE A 36 -5.52 4.33 1.40
C PHE A 36 -4.17 4.92 1.02
N TYR A 37 -3.10 4.54 1.72
CA TYR A 37 -1.77 5.15 1.59
C TYR A 37 -0.70 4.17 1.10
N PRO A 38 -0.53 3.95 -0.20
CA PRO A 38 0.65 3.25 -0.68
C PRO A 38 1.84 4.22 -0.70
N VAL A 39 3.04 3.70 -0.43
CA VAL A 39 4.26 4.52 -0.36
C VAL A 39 5.20 4.18 -1.51
N THR A 40 6.12 5.09 -1.81
CA THR A 40 6.92 5.02 -3.03
C THR A 40 8.23 4.28 -2.87
N ASN A 41 8.64 3.92 -1.64
CA ASN A 41 9.90 3.23 -1.43
C ASN A 41 9.84 2.29 -0.22
N LEU A 42 10.69 1.26 -0.27
CA LEU A 42 10.74 0.23 0.75
C LEU A 42 11.21 0.78 2.10
N GLU A 43 12.17 1.70 2.09
CA GLU A 43 12.73 2.26 3.32
C GLU A 43 11.65 2.94 4.17
N TYR A 44 10.80 3.74 3.53
CA TYR A 44 9.69 4.39 4.23
C TYR A 44 8.69 3.38 4.77
N ALA A 45 8.32 2.37 3.96
CA ALA A 45 7.42 1.31 4.40
C ALA A 45 7.99 0.55 5.60
N SER A 46 9.30 0.26 5.59
CA SER A 46 9.98 -0.39 6.71
C SER A 46 9.97 0.46 7.97
N GLN A 47 10.16 1.77 7.84
CA GLN A 47 10.09 2.68 8.98
C GLN A 47 8.72 2.66 9.63
N ILE A 48 7.65 2.73 8.83
CA ILE A 48 6.28 2.67 9.36
C ILE A 48 6.05 1.34 10.07
N THR A 49 6.48 0.24 9.48
CA THR A 49 6.33 -1.09 10.07
C THR A 49 7.03 -1.18 11.43
N ASN A 50 8.29 -0.75 11.49
CA ASN A 50 9.10 -0.88 12.71
C ASN A 50 8.69 0.11 13.80
N GLN A 51 8.29 1.33 13.44
CA GLN A 51 7.98 2.39 14.40
C GLN A 51 6.52 2.38 14.86
N TRP A 52 5.60 1.87 14.02
CA TRP A 52 4.16 1.96 14.29
C TRP A 52 3.48 0.61 14.36
N ASN A 53 3.62 -0.22 13.31
CA ASN A 53 2.85 -1.46 13.22
C ASN A 53 3.32 -2.52 14.21
N LYS A 54 4.63 -2.76 14.30
CA LYS A 54 5.15 -3.75 15.24
C LYS A 54 4.89 -3.38 16.71
N PRO A 55 5.12 -2.11 17.15
CA PRO A 55 4.77 -1.74 18.51
C PRO A 55 3.27 -1.82 18.80
N ALA A 56 2.42 -1.47 17.83
CA ALA A 56 0.97 -1.43 18.04
C ALA A 56 0.31 -2.82 18.00
N TYR A 57 0.80 -3.71 17.12
CA TYR A 57 0.14 -4.99 16.83
C TYR A 57 0.99 -6.21 17.15
N GLY A 58 2.23 -6.03 17.60
CA GLY A 58 3.16 -7.13 17.88
C GLY A 58 3.85 -7.70 16.65
N ASN A 59 3.39 -7.35 15.45
CA ASN A 59 4.00 -7.76 14.19
C ASN A 59 3.69 -6.72 13.12
N GLY A 60 4.37 -6.84 11.99
CA GLY A 60 4.12 -5.99 10.84
C GLY A 60 4.87 -6.54 9.63
N TYR A 61 4.34 -6.26 8.46
CA TYR A 61 4.87 -6.76 7.19
C TYR A 61 4.90 -5.63 6.18
N VAL A 62 5.74 -5.77 5.15
CA VAL A 62 5.72 -4.88 4.00
C VAL A 62 5.37 -5.71 2.77
N VAL A 63 4.42 -5.23 1.98
CA VAL A 63 4.09 -5.81 0.68
C VAL A 63 4.56 -4.87 -0.42
N GLU A 64 4.96 -5.47 -1.53
CA GLU A 64 5.38 -4.79 -2.76
C GLU A 64 4.41 -5.15 -3.87
N PHE A 65 4.06 -4.20 -4.71
CA PHE A 65 3.21 -4.48 -5.86
C PHE A 65 3.50 -3.53 -7.00
N GLN A 66 3.09 -3.93 -8.20
CA GLN A 66 3.20 -3.13 -9.41
C GLN A 66 1.81 -2.61 -9.78
N ILE A 67 1.75 -1.34 -10.20
CA ILE A 67 0.50 -0.73 -10.65
C ILE A 67 0.73 -0.04 -11.98
N ASN A 68 -0.33 0.02 -12.81
CA ASN A 68 -0.29 0.70 -14.09
C ASN A 68 0.12 2.17 -13.87
N GLN A 69 1.20 2.59 -14.54
CA GLN A 69 1.76 3.93 -14.35
C GLN A 69 0.80 5.02 -14.81
N ASP A 70 0.10 4.83 -15.90
CA ASP A 70 -0.83 5.83 -16.41
C ASP A 70 -1.98 6.05 -15.42
N TYR A 71 -2.44 4.97 -14.78
CA TYR A 71 -3.48 5.09 -13.76
C TYR A 71 -2.99 5.85 -12.54
N ILE A 72 -1.86 5.43 -11.96
CA ILE A 72 -1.38 6.04 -10.69
C ILE A 72 -0.92 7.48 -10.88
N SER A 73 -0.51 7.86 -12.10
CA SER A 73 -0.08 9.23 -12.38
C SER A 73 -1.20 10.25 -12.25
N LYS A 74 -2.46 9.82 -12.18
CA LYS A 74 -3.61 10.70 -11.92
C LYS A 74 -3.64 11.24 -10.50
N TYR A 75 -2.94 10.58 -9.57
CA TYR A 75 -2.87 11.02 -8.18
C TYR A 75 -1.52 11.70 -7.94
N PRO A 76 -1.50 12.85 -7.24
CA PRO A 76 -0.23 13.49 -6.92
C PRO A 76 0.51 12.72 -5.84
N VAL A 77 1.84 12.74 -5.91
CA VAL A 77 2.67 12.23 -4.81
C VAL A 77 2.65 13.27 -3.69
N GLN A 78 2.37 12.82 -2.47
CA GLN A 78 2.34 13.66 -1.28
C GLN A 78 3.60 13.41 -0.46
N ASN A 79 4.36 14.46 -0.16
CA ASN A 79 5.49 14.36 0.75
C ASN A 79 5.05 14.79 2.15
N VAL A 80 5.28 13.92 3.13
CA VAL A 80 4.80 14.13 4.49
C VAL A 80 5.92 14.43 5.49
N GLY A 81 7.03 15.00 5.04
CA GLY A 81 8.01 15.59 5.93
C GLY A 81 9.46 15.14 5.77
N GLY A 82 9.78 14.01 5.17
CA GLY A 82 11.17 13.53 5.00
C GLY A 82 11.50 13.32 3.55
N LYS A 83 12.80 13.13 3.22
CA LYS A 83 13.24 12.91 1.84
C LYS A 83 12.57 11.70 1.20
N ILE A 84 12.35 10.64 1.98
CA ILE A 84 11.78 9.39 1.49
C ILE A 84 10.30 9.24 1.83
N HIS A 85 9.71 10.19 2.56
CA HIS A 85 8.34 10.11 3.06
C HIS A 85 7.32 10.54 1.99
N ASN A 86 7.39 9.87 0.84
CA ASN A 86 6.47 10.10 -0.28
C ASN A 86 5.43 9.01 -0.34
N GLU A 87 4.17 9.42 -0.51
CA GLU A 87 3.04 8.50 -0.56
C GLU A 87 1.97 9.01 -1.50
N TYR A 88 1.07 8.10 -1.91
CA TYR A 88 -0.14 8.46 -2.63
C TYR A 88 -1.32 8.41 -1.68
N TRP A 89 -2.27 9.31 -1.86
CA TRP A 89 -3.51 9.33 -1.09
C TRP A 89 -4.64 8.89 -2.01
N ILE A 90 -5.09 7.66 -1.84
CA ILE A 90 -6.14 7.08 -2.67
C ILE A 90 -7.43 7.11 -1.85
N PRO A 91 -8.46 7.87 -2.29
CA PRO A 91 -9.74 7.84 -1.59
C PRO A 91 -10.28 6.42 -1.48
N ALA A 92 -10.89 6.09 -0.35
CA ALA A 92 -11.41 4.75 -0.10
C ALA A 92 -12.38 4.28 -1.18
N GLU A 93 -13.18 5.20 -1.72
CA GLU A 93 -14.12 4.92 -2.81
C GLU A 93 -13.44 4.53 -4.13
N ASP A 94 -12.17 4.90 -4.31
CA ASP A 94 -11.40 4.56 -5.51
C ASP A 94 -10.64 3.25 -5.37
N LEU A 95 -10.63 2.61 -4.20
CA LEU A 95 -9.78 1.45 -3.95
C LEU A 95 -10.13 0.26 -4.84
N GLU A 96 -11.40 0.04 -5.14
CA GLU A 96 -11.79 -1.04 -6.05
C GLU A 96 -11.20 -0.84 -7.43
N THR A 97 -11.27 0.38 -7.96
CA THR A 97 -10.67 0.74 -9.25
C THR A 97 -9.14 0.63 -9.18
N PHE A 98 -8.54 1.08 -8.08
CA PHE A 98 -7.11 0.95 -7.83
C PHE A 98 -6.69 -0.52 -7.94
N ASN A 99 -7.40 -1.42 -7.27
CA ASN A 99 -7.10 -2.86 -7.30
C ASN A 99 -7.14 -3.43 -8.73
N GLN A 100 -8.04 -2.95 -9.58
CA GLN A 100 -8.14 -3.39 -10.96
C GLN A 100 -6.91 -3.03 -11.79
N HIS A 101 -6.11 -2.07 -11.35
CA HIS A 101 -4.91 -1.62 -12.06
C HIS A 101 -3.61 -2.21 -11.49
N ILE A 102 -3.70 -3.05 -10.46
CA ILE A 102 -2.54 -3.79 -9.96
C ILE A 102 -2.15 -4.85 -11.00
N ILE A 103 -0.87 -4.92 -11.31
CA ILE A 103 -0.32 -5.82 -12.32
C ILE A 103 0.39 -6.98 -11.63
N GLY A 104 -0.07 -8.21 -11.88
CA GLY A 104 0.49 -9.39 -11.22
C GLY A 104 0.07 -9.50 -9.77
N GLU A 105 0.88 -10.17 -8.96
CA GLU A 105 0.56 -10.43 -7.56
C GLU A 105 1.23 -9.45 -6.62
N ILE A 106 0.57 -9.19 -5.49
CA ILE A 106 1.14 -8.48 -4.35
C ILE A 106 2.12 -9.45 -3.66
N LYS A 107 3.30 -8.97 -3.29
CA LYS A 107 4.35 -9.82 -2.70
C LYS A 107 4.73 -9.32 -1.32
N VAL A 108 4.91 -10.25 -0.37
CA VAL A 108 5.47 -9.92 0.94
C VAL A 108 6.98 -9.83 0.79
N VAL A 109 7.57 -8.69 1.12
CA VAL A 109 9.02 -8.44 0.99
C VAL A 109 9.71 -8.22 2.35
N GLU A 110 8.93 -7.95 3.41
CA GLU A 110 9.43 -7.91 4.78
C GLU A 110 8.41 -8.45 5.76
#